data_267949ff60d5e529438379b1ba18dfa1
#
_entry.id   267949ff60d5e529438379b1ba18dfa1
#
_cell.length_a   1.000
_cell.length_b   1.000
_cell.length_c   1.000
_cell.angle_alpha   90.00
_cell.angle_beta   90.00
_cell.angle_gamma   90.00
#
_symmetry.space_group_name_H-M   'P 1'
#
loop_
_entity.id
_entity.type
_entity.pdbx_description
1 polymer ?
#
loop_
_entity_poly.entity_id
_entity_poly.type
_entity_poly.pdbx_seq_one_letter_code
_entity_poly.pdbx_strand_id
1 'polypeptide(L)'
;MEIQTDDYRVWYEPATATVYFKGLLRESVIADYKPIEQLLEQVMAQELPTITINIQPLEFLNSSGLSVLSRFVIGLRKQKTTQLIVKGSKIMVWQGKLLDNWQRLMPGLTFNLD
;
A
#
# COMPACT_ATOMS: atom_id res chain seq x y z
N MET A 1 -10.49 -7.82 -7.96
CA MET A 1 -9.70 -6.60 -7.88
C MET A 1 -8.23 -6.93 -8.06
N GLU A 2 -7.75 -6.69 -9.26
CA GLU A 2 -6.38 -6.96 -9.63
C GLU A 2 -5.94 -6.04 -10.76
N ILE A 3 -4.72 -5.51 -10.67
CA ILE A 3 -4.08 -4.76 -11.75
C ILE A 3 -2.77 -5.48 -12.04
N GLN A 4 -2.53 -5.81 -13.31
CA GLN A 4 -1.30 -6.44 -13.74
C GLN A 4 -0.77 -5.76 -14.99
N THR A 5 0.52 -5.39 -14.97
CA THR A 5 1.25 -4.86 -16.10
C THR A 5 2.54 -5.69 -16.26
N ASP A 6 3.37 -5.33 -17.25
CA ASP A 6 4.67 -5.99 -17.41
C ASP A 6 5.60 -5.69 -16.22
N ASP A 7 5.40 -4.57 -15.54
CA ASP A 7 6.27 -4.12 -14.45
C ASP A 7 5.80 -4.56 -13.07
N TYR A 8 4.48 -4.63 -12.84
CA TYR A 8 3.96 -4.86 -11.49
C TYR A 8 2.62 -5.59 -11.49
N ARG A 9 2.29 -6.11 -10.30
CA ARG A 9 0.99 -6.68 -10.02
C ARG A 9 0.51 -6.17 -8.67
N VAL A 10 -0.74 -5.70 -8.61
CA VAL A 10 -1.40 -5.27 -7.38
C VAL A 10 -2.73 -6.00 -7.30
N TRP A 11 -2.99 -6.67 -6.17
CA TRP A 11 -4.24 -7.41 -6.03
C TRP A 11 -4.72 -7.41 -4.59
N TYR A 12 -6.03 -7.60 -4.43
CA TYR A 12 -6.67 -7.66 -3.13
C TYR A 12 -7.17 -9.07 -2.86
N GLU A 13 -6.86 -9.58 -1.65
CA GLU A 13 -7.33 -10.87 -1.18
C GLU A 13 -8.34 -10.64 -0.07
N PRO A 14 -9.67 -10.82 -0.35
CA PRO A 14 -10.72 -10.53 0.64
C PRO A 14 -10.65 -11.40 1.89
N ALA A 15 -10.24 -12.68 1.75
CA ALA A 15 -10.20 -13.60 2.88
C ALA A 15 -9.32 -13.12 4.02
N THR A 16 -8.26 -12.37 3.71
CA THR A 16 -7.31 -11.84 4.70
C THR A 16 -7.30 -10.33 4.76
N ALA A 17 -8.17 -9.67 3.97
CA ALA A 17 -8.21 -8.20 3.84
C ALA A 17 -6.82 -7.63 3.53
N THR A 18 -6.11 -8.25 2.60
CA THR A 18 -4.73 -7.89 2.25
C THR A 18 -4.63 -7.40 0.82
N VAL A 19 -3.96 -6.25 0.64
CA VAL A 19 -3.57 -5.75 -0.67
C VAL A 19 -2.10 -6.05 -0.88
N TYR A 20 -1.78 -6.75 -1.97
CA TYR A 20 -0.42 -7.13 -2.32
C TYR A 20 0.12 -6.23 -3.41
N PHE A 21 1.38 -5.82 -3.27
CA PHE A 21 2.12 -5.05 -4.26
C PHE A 21 3.39 -5.80 -4.63
N LYS A 22 3.58 -6.09 -5.92
CA LYS A 22 4.74 -6.85 -6.40
C LYS A 22 5.35 -6.16 -7.61
N GLY A 23 6.67 -6.12 -7.67
CA GLY A 23 7.43 -5.66 -8.83
C GLY A 23 7.86 -4.20 -8.73
N LEU A 24 7.71 -3.46 -9.83
CA LEU A 24 8.28 -2.13 -9.98
C LEU A 24 7.15 -1.11 -10.25
N LEU A 25 6.87 -0.25 -9.27
CA LEU A 25 5.93 0.86 -9.46
C LEU A 25 6.72 2.07 -9.97
N ARG A 26 6.78 2.21 -11.29
CA ARG A 26 7.58 3.25 -11.96
C ARG A 26 6.87 3.94 -13.11
N GLU A 27 5.57 4.13 -12.99
CA GLU A 27 4.81 4.89 -13.99
C GLU A 27 5.28 6.34 -14.06
N SER A 28 5.48 6.83 -15.28
CA SER A 28 5.99 8.20 -15.49
C SER A 28 4.95 9.26 -15.19
N VAL A 29 3.68 8.93 -15.34
CA VAL A 29 2.55 9.84 -15.16
C VAL A 29 1.69 9.35 -14.01
N ILE A 30 1.42 10.22 -13.03
CA ILE A 30 0.64 9.82 -11.85
C ILE A 30 -0.75 9.30 -12.22
N ALA A 31 -1.34 9.80 -13.30
CA ALA A 31 -2.66 9.35 -13.77
C ALA A 31 -2.68 7.87 -14.13
N ASP A 32 -1.53 7.29 -14.48
CA ASP A 32 -1.44 5.86 -14.82
C ASP A 32 -1.61 4.95 -13.59
N TYR A 33 -1.53 5.51 -12.39
CA TYR A 33 -1.83 4.78 -11.15
C TYR A 33 -3.31 4.81 -10.77
N LYS A 34 -4.16 5.40 -11.60
CA LYS A 34 -5.60 5.50 -11.28
C LYS A 34 -6.25 4.15 -10.96
N PRO A 35 -5.96 3.06 -11.70
CA PRO A 35 -6.53 1.76 -11.34
C PRO A 35 -6.15 1.31 -9.93
N ILE A 36 -4.92 1.58 -9.49
CA ILE A 36 -4.48 1.26 -8.13
C ILE A 36 -5.22 2.12 -7.13
N GLU A 37 -5.37 3.44 -7.40
CA GLU A 37 -6.14 4.33 -6.53
C GLU A 37 -7.57 3.82 -6.36
N GLN A 38 -8.20 3.40 -7.44
CA GLN A 38 -9.58 2.90 -7.41
C GLN A 38 -9.69 1.62 -6.58
N LEU A 39 -8.73 0.71 -6.73
CA LEU A 39 -8.69 -0.51 -5.92
C LEU A 39 -8.59 -0.16 -4.43
N LEU A 40 -7.68 0.74 -4.08
CA LEU A 40 -7.48 1.14 -2.68
C LEU A 40 -8.72 1.85 -2.12
N GLU A 41 -9.37 2.70 -2.92
CA GLU A 41 -10.60 3.36 -2.51
C GLU A 41 -11.72 2.36 -2.23
N GLN A 42 -11.86 1.33 -3.07
CA GLN A 42 -12.85 0.28 -2.88
C GLN A 42 -12.59 -0.52 -1.61
N VAL A 43 -11.33 -0.81 -1.32
CA VAL A 43 -10.97 -1.52 -0.08
C VAL A 43 -11.27 -0.65 1.14
N MET A 44 -10.90 0.63 1.07
CA MET A 44 -11.16 1.58 2.16
C MET A 44 -12.66 1.73 2.43
N ALA A 45 -13.47 1.75 1.38
CA ALA A 45 -14.92 1.93 1.49
C ALA A 45 -15.62 0.78 2.22
N GLN A 46 -14.98 -0.38 2.35
CA GLN A 46 -15.54 -1.51 3.10
C GLN A 46 -15.49 -1.29 4.62
N GLU A 47 -14.74 -0.31 5.09
CA GLU A 47 -14.59 0.04 6.51
C GLU A 47 -14.29 -1.18 7.39
N LEU A 48 -13.38 -2.02 6.89
CA LEU A 48 -12.97 -3.23 7.60
C LEU A 48 -12.23 -2.88 8.90
N PRO A 49 -12.32 -3.72 9.95
CA PRO A 49 -11.61 -3.44 11.20
C PRO A 49 -10.09 -3.44 11.03
N THR A 50 -9.57 -4.24 10.10
CA THR A 50 -8.14 -4.31 9.83
C THR A 50 -7.90 -4.51 8.34
N ILE A 51 -6.93 -3.77 7.80
CA ILE A 51 -6.44 -3.96 6.43
C ILE A 51 -4.93 -4.20 6.52
N THR A 52 -4.44 -5.14 5.74
CA THR A 52 -3.00 -5.40 5.59
C THR A 52 -2.54 -4.96 4.21
N ILE A 53 -1.44 -4.22 4.15
CA ILE A 53 -0.73 -3.95 2.91
C ILE A 53 0.54 -4.79 2.93
N ASN A 54 0.73 -5.62 1.93
CA ASN A 54 1.92 -6.45 1.80
C ASN A 54 2.78 -5.92 0.65
N ILE A 55 3.92 -5.33 1.01
CA ILE A 55 4.90 -4.81 0.06
C ILE A 55 6.18 -5.64 0.04
N GLN A 56 6.16 -6.84 0.63
CA GLN A 56 7.35 -7.69 0.66
C GLN A 56 7.95 -7.93 -0.73
N PRO A 57 7.13 -8.21 -1.78
CA PRO A 57 7.68 -8.42 -3.11
C PRO A 57 7.76 -7.14 -3.96
N LEU A 58 7.57 -5.96 -3.36
CA LEU A 58 7.70 -4.70 -4.07
C LEU A 58 9.16 -4.26 -4.09
N GLU A 59 9.74 -4.19 -5.28
CA GLU A 59 11.17 -3.94 -5.47
C GLU A 59 11.48 -2.46 -5.65
N PHE A 60 10.54 -1.68 -6.19
CA PHE A 60 10.76 -0.27 -6.46
C PHE A 60 9.45 0.51 -6.38
N LEU A 61 9.55 1.73 -5.89
CA LEU A 61 8.41 2.65 -5.75
C LEU A 61 8.88 4.06 -6.05
N ASN A 62 8.36 4.65 -7.14
CA ASN A 62 8.73 6.03 -7.47
C ASN A 62 7.90 7.05 -6.67
N SER A 63 8.20 8.34 -6.84
CA SER A 63 7.54 9.41 -6.09
C SER A 63 6.03 9.45 -6.33
N SER A 64 5.59 9.23 -7.56
CA SER A 64 4.16 9.22 -7.88
C SER A 64 3.44 8.06 -7.20
N GLY A 65 4.05 6.86 -7.23
CA GLY A 65 3.51 5.70 -6.53
C GLY A 65 3.48 5.91 -5.02
N LEU A 66 4.54 6.50 -4.48
CA LEU A 66 4.58 6.83 -3.06
C LEU A 66 3.42 7.76 -2.68
N SER A 67 3.13 8.77 -3.51
CA SER A 67 2.02 9.68 -3.26
C SER A 67 0.68 8.95 -3.23
N VAL A 68 0.46 8.02 -4.13
CA VAL A 68 -0.77 7.23 -4.19
C VAL A 68 -0.95 6.41 -2.91
N LEU A 69 0.09 5.69 -2.51
CA LEU A 69 0.02 4.85 -1.32
C LEU A 69 -0.10 5.70 -0.04
N SER A 70 0.60 6.82 0.02
CA SER A 70 0.55 7.70 1.20
C SER A 70 -0.83 8.32 1.37
N ARG A 71 -1.52 8.66 0.27
CA ARG A 71 -2.91 9.15 0.35
C ARG A 71 -3.85 8.11 0.93
N PHE A 72 -3.63 6.83 0.60
CA PHE A 72 -4.41 5.74 1.18
C PHE A 72 -4.20 5.67 2.70
N VAL A 73 -2.95 5.74 3.14
CA VAL A 73 -2.62 5.73 4.58
C VAL A 73 -3.30 6.90 5.30
N ILE A 74 -3.21 8.10 4.71
CA ILE A 74 -3.85 9.30 5.28
C ILE A 74 -5.37 9.14 5.33
N GLY A 75 -5.96 8.57 4.28
CA GLY A 75 -7.40 8.31 4.22
C GLY A 75 -7.86 7.38 5.33
N LEU A 76 -7.12 6.30 5.58
CA LEU A 76 -7.44 5.38 6.67
C LEU A 76 -7.32 6.05 8.04
N ARG A 77 -6.31 6.90 8.21
CA ARG A 77 -6.15 7.67 9.45
C ARG A 77 -7.37 8.56 9.71
N LYS A 78 -7.86 9.23 8.68
CA LYS A 78 -9.03 10.11 8.80
C LYS A 78 -10.31 9.33 9.08
N GLN A 79 -10.43 8.16 8.49
CA GLN A 79 -11.60 7.29 8.66
C GLN A 79 -11.74 6.77 10.09
N LYS A 80 -10.63 6.47 10.76
CA LYS A 80 -10.54 6.02 12.15
C LYS A 80 -11.22 4.68 12.47
N THR A 81 -11.75 3.99 11.48
CA THR A 81 -12.47 2.73 11.69
C THR A 81 -11.59 1.52 11.40
N THR A 82 -10.47 1.70 10.71
CA THR A 82 -9.63 0.62 10.24
C THR A 82 -8.23 0.72 10.81
N GLN A 83 -7.72 -0.38 11.35
CA GLN A 83 -6.32 -0.51 11.72
C GLN A 83 -5.52 -0.97 10.51
N LEU A 84 -4.36 -0.37 10.28
CA LEU A 84 -3.48 -0.73 9.16
C LEU A 84 -2.28 -1.51 9.64
N ILE A 85 -2.04 -2.65 8.99
CA ILE A 85 -0.84 -3.45 9.17
C ILE A 85 -0.07 -3.42 7.85
N VAL A 86 1.22 -3.17 7.90
CA VAL A 86 2.07 -3.21 6.71
C VAL A 86 3.12 -4.29 6.88
N LYS A 87 3.22 -5.18 5.90
CA LYS A 87 4.25 -6.21 5.86
C LYS A 87 5.29 -5.84 4.81
N GLY A 88 6.52 -5.71 5.24
CA GLY A 88 7.63 -5.36 4.36
C GLY A 88 8.76 -6.37 4.42
N SER A 89 9.82 -6.13 3.67
CA SER A 89 10.99 -7.00 3.58
C SER A 89 12.24 -6.29 4.11
N LYS A 90 12.99 -6.97 4.97
CA LYS A 90 14.29 -6.47 5.45
C LYS A 90 15.33 -6.37 4.32
N ILE A 91 15.16 -7.17 3.28
CA ILE A 91 16.08 -7.17 2.14
C ILE A 91 15.95 -5.88 1.34
N MET A 92 14.74 -5.33 1.28
CA MET A 92 14.47 -4.06 0.58
C MET A 92 14.76 -2.89 1.52
N VAL A 93 16.01 -2.44 1.53
CA VAL A 93 16.48 -1.41 2.47
C VAL A 93 15.62 -0.14 2.45
N TRP A 94 15.14 0.27 1.28
CA TRP A 94 14.31 1.47 1.12
C TRP A 94 12.97 1.38 1.86
N GLN A 95 12.48 0.16 2.10
CA GLN A 95 11.18 -0.02 2.75
C GLN A 95 11.20 0.42 4.21
N GLY A 96 12.33 0.31 4.88
CA GLY A 96 12.45 0.77 6.26
C GLY A 96 12.13 2.25 6.42
N LYS A 97 12.68 3.09 5.54
CA LYS A 97 12.39 4.53 5.55
C LYS A 97 10.94 4.83 5.22
N LEU A 98 10.38 4.10 4.27
CA LEU A 98 8.98 4.25 3.90
C LEU A 98 8.07 3.98 5.09
N LEU A 99 8.32 2.89 5.81
CA LEU A 99 7.49 2.50 6.95
C LEU A 99 7.62 3.49 8.11
N ASP A 100 8.81 4.02 8.33
CA ASP A 100 9.01 5.08 9.33
C ASP A 100 8.16 6.31 8.99
N ASN A 101 8.15 6.72 7.72
CA ASN A 101 7.35 7.86 7.28
C ASN A 101 5.86 7.60 7.44
N TRP A 102 5.40 6.42 7.06
CA TRP A 102 3.99 6.06 7.18
C TRP A 102 3.56 5.98 8.64
N GLN A 103 4.43 5.53 9.53
CA GLN A 103 4.11 5.48 10.95
C GLN A 103 3.95 6.88 11.55
N ARG A 104 4.66 7.87 11.02
CA ARG A 104 4.44 9.27 11.41
C ARG A 104 3.10 9.80 10.93
N LEU A 105 2.68 9.39 9.71
CA LEU A 105 1.39 9.78 9.16
C LEU A 105 0.23 9.10 9.92
N MET A 106 0.44 7.88 10.39
CA MET A 106 -0.56 7.10 11.10
C MET A 106 0.09 6.40 12.30
N PRO A 107 0.12 7.07 13.48
CA PRO A 107 0.82 6.52 14.65
C PRO A 107 0.34 5.13 15.09
N GLY A 108 -0.92 4.80 14.83
CA GLY A 108 -1.47 3.47 15.14
C GLY A 108 -1.09 2.38 14.15
N LEU A 109 -0.35 2.69 13.10
CA LEU A 109 0.07 1.72 12.11
C LEU A 109 1.04 0.70 12.73
N THR A 110 0.82 -0.58 12.43
CA THR A 110 1.73 -1.66 12.81
C THR A 110 2.47 -2.12 11.57
N PHE A 111 3.78 -2.31 11.66
CA PHE A 111 4.52 -2.88 10.55
C PHE A 111 5.44 -4.00 11.00
N ASN A 112 5.62 -4.99 10.12
CA ASN A 112 6.49 -6.13 10.31
C ASN A 112 7.45 -6.22 9.13
N LEU A 113 8.75 -6.31 9.42
CA LEU A 113 9.80 -6.54 8.42
C LEU A 113 10.31 -7.97 8.56
N ASP A 114 10.20 -8.72 7.50
CA ASP A 114 10.69 -10.12 7.48
C ASP A 114 11.96 -10.27 6.66
#